data_cfba458e5690739e72bc56000d9ce422
#
_entry.id   cfba458e5690739e72bc56000d9ce422
#
_cell.length_a   1.000
_cell.length_b   1.000
_cell.length_c   1.000
_cell.angle_alpha   90.00
_cell.angle_beta   90.00
_cell.angle_gamma   90.00
#
_symmetry.space_group_name_H-M   'P 1'
#
loop_
_entity.id
_entity.type
_entity.pdbx_description
1 polymer ?
#
loop_
_entity_poly.entity_id
_entity_poly.type
_entity_poly.pdbx_seq_one_letter_code
_entity_poly.pdbx_strand_id
1 'polypeptide(L)'
;RLEIIKPEEEARLAVISCAPLVSAKTEQLLVVDIGGGSTELVWIDLTAVPSWDRPRSIMRLHAGFHHFDGPFPAAKVIDWISVPLGVATLRDQFRDVQDDSARYALMSCYFEEKLADFAPYDFAPLKNAEERQAFQIIGTSGTVTTVASSHLGLKRYDRTKVDGLRMSSEQIDKVINSYLELGPDGRRHDPRIGNDRQALIMSGSAILQALLRCWPTDRLSVADRGLREGLLYAQMCADGLIEGTAL
;
A
#
# COMPACT_ATOMS: atom_id res chain seq x y z
N ARG A 1 -1.82 13.67 26.08
CA ARG A 1 -1.14 14.65 25.23
C ARG A 1 -1.22 14.14 23.80
N LEU A 2 -1.62 15.00 22.84
CA LEU A 2 -1.55 14.66 21.42
C LEU A 2 -0.11 14.88 20.98
N GLU A 3 0.44 13.88 20.26
CA GLU A 3 1.76 13.94 19.65
C GLU A 3 1.66 13.74 18.15
N ILE A 4 2.42 14.50 17.40
CA ILE A 4 2.56 14.33 15.95
C ILE A 4 3.73 13.37 15.75
N ILE A 5 3.46 12.22 15.15
CA ILE A 5 4.49 11.26 14.79
C ILE A 5 5.23 11.69 13.53
N LYS A 6 6.47 11.24 13.37
CA LYS A 6 7.26 11.48 12.17
C LYS A 6 6.77 10.60 11.02
N PRO A 7 6.96 10.99 9.74
CA PRO A 7 6.58 10.17 8.59
C PRO A 7 7.19 8.76 8.61
N GLU A 8 8.42 8.62 9.11
CA GLU A 8 9.09 7.34 9.28
C GLU A 8 8.32 6.40 10.23
N GLU A 9 7.84 6.93 11.35
CA GLU A 9 7.07 6.15 12.32
C GLU A 9 5.67 5.82 11.77
N GLU A 10 5.07 6.72 10.99
CA GLU A 10 3.82 6.46 10.28
C GLU A 10 3.99 5.30 9.30
N ALA A 11 5.04 5.33 8.47
CA ALA A 11 5.38 4.27 7.55
C ALA A 11 5.65 2.93 8.27
N ARG A 12 6.39 2.95 9.39
CA ARG A 12 6.66 1.75 10.21
C ARG A 12 5.37 1.13 10.75
N LEU A 13 4.49 1.93 11.30
CA LEU A 13 3.22 1.45 11.87
C LEU A 13 2.30 0.90 10.79
N ALA A 14 2.26 1.52 9.60
CA ALA A 14 1.56 0.96 8.45
C ALA A 14 2.10 -0.42 8.07
N VAL A 15 3.43 -0.58 8.01
CA VAL A 15 4.08 -1.87 7.74
C VAL A 15 3.71 -2.93 8.78
N ILE A 16 3.80 -2.60 10.08
CA ILE A 16 3.44 -3.52 11.17
C ILE A 16 1.99 -3.95 11.06
N SER A 17 1.07 -3.04 10.71
CA SER A 17 -0.34 -3.37 10.52
C SER A 17 -0.58 -4.44 9.46
N CYS A 18 0.30 -4.48 8.46
CA CYS A 18 0.24 -5.39 7.32
C CYS A 18 0.86 -6.77 7.59
N ALA A 19 1.57 -6.95 8.71
CA ALA A 19 2.29 -8.19 9.03
C ALA A 19 1.44 -9.48 8.86
N PRO A 20 0.17 -9.54 9.31
CA PRO A 20 -0.66 -10.75 9.14
C PRO A 20 -0.96 -11.12 7.68
N LEU A 21 -0.78 -10.20 6.73
CA LEU A 21 -1.03 -10.43 5.30
C LEU A 21 0.23 -10.86 4.53
N VAL A 22 1.39 -10.85 5.17
CA VAL A 22 2.66 -11.26 4.55
C VAL A 22 2.62 -12.75 4.30
N SER A 23 2.81 -13.14 3.03
CA SER A 23 2.80 -14.55 2.64
C SER A 23 4.14 -15.22 2.97
N ALA A 24 4.10 -16.50 3.36
CA ALA A 24 5.29 -17.32 3.56
C ALA A 24 6.19 -17.41 2.30
N LYS A 25 5.64 -17.16 1.11
CA LYS A 25 6.40 -17.16 -0.16
C LYS A 25 7.02 -15.81 -0.51
N THR A 26 6.78 -14.76 0.29
CA THR A 26 7.23 -13.40 -0.02
C THR A 26 8.68 -13.21 0.38
N GLU A 27 9.55 -12.95 -0.58
CA GLU A 27 10.96 -12.62 -0.39
C GLU A 27 11.22 -11.13 -0.52
N GLN A 28 10.47 -10.46 -1.40
CA GLN A 28 10.48 -9.01 -1.55
C GLN A 28 9.08 -8.47 -1.27
N LEU A 29 8.99 -7.53 -0.35
CA LEU A 29 7.73 -6.94 0.08
C LEU A 29 7.75 -5.42 -0.13
N LEU A 30 6.76 -4.91 -0.85
CA LEU A 30 6.47 -3.48 -0.91
C LEU A 30 5.18 -3.20 -0.13
N VAL A 31 5.27 -2.42 0.93
CA VAL A 31 4.09 -1.90 1.63
C VAL A 31 3.84 -0.47 1.18
N VAL A 32 2.60 -0.18 0.84
CA VAL A 32 2.16 1.14 0.38
C VAL A 32 0.97 1.60 1.21
N ASP A 33 1.10 2.78 1.82
CA ASP A 33 -0.02 3.48 2.47
C ASP A 33 -0.36 4.76 1.69
N ILE A 34 -1.53 4.78 1.06
CA ILE A 34 -1.99 5.95 0.28
C ILE A 34 -2.87 6.82 1.17
N GLY A 35 -2.26 7.81 1.80
CA GLY A 35 -2.95 8.76 2.66
C GLY A 35 -3.64 9.91 1.91
N GLY A 36 -4.20 10.85 2.67
CA GLY A 36 -4.81 12.06 2.11
C GLY A 36 -3.80 13.08 1.60
N GLY A 37 -2.72 13.29 2.35
CA GLY A 37 -1.67 14.29 2.11
C GLY A 37 -0.38 13.72 1.55
N SER A 38 -0.07 12.47 1.89
CA SER A 38 1.16 11.79 1.51
C SER A 38 0.89 10.34 1.12
N THR A 39 1.91 9.69 0.58
CA THR A 39 1.93 8.25 0.29
C THR A 39 3.27 7.69 0.77
N GLU A 40 3.21 6.74 1.68
CA GLU A 40 4.38 6.07 2.25
C GLU A 40 4.63 4.76 1.51
N LEU A 41 5.89 4.55 1.11
CA LEU A 41 6.37 3.31 0.51
C LEU A 41 7.51 2.76 1.34
N VAL A 42 7.48 1.46 1.62
CA VAL A 42 8.55 0.76 2.34
C VAL A 42 8.87 -0.54 1.62
N TRP A 43 10.11 -0.68 1.15
CA TRP A 43 10.60 -1.90 0.52
C TRP A 43 11.39 -2.74 1.51
N ILE A 44 11.02 -4.01 1.64
CA ILE A 44 11.55 -4.91 2.64
C ILE A 44 12.04 -6.20 1.97
N ASP A 45 13.28 -6.56 2.26
CA ASP A 45 13.88 -7.84 1.90
C ASP A 45 13.68 -8.86 3.02
N LEU A 46 13.07 -9.99 2.68
CA LEU A 46 12.77 -11.11 3.56
C LEU A 46 13.53 -12.39 3.14
N THR A 47 14.47 -12.31 2.21
CA THR A 47 15.18 -13.49 1.68
C THR A 47 15.92 -14.28 2.77
N ALA A 48 16.53 -13.57 3.72
CA ALA A 48 17.22 -14.18 4.86
C ALA A 48 16.27 -14.72 5.94
N VAL A 49 14.98 -14.37 5.89
CA VAL A 49 13.99 -14.74 6.91
C VAL A 49 13.34 -16.07 6.55
N PRO A 50 13.34 -17.08 7.45
CA PRO A 50 12.61 -18.31 7.22
C PRO A 50 11.13 -18.05 6.89
N SER A 51 10.59 -18.81 5.94
CA SER A 51 9.23 -18.58 5.41
C SER A 51 8.14 -18.52 6.48
N TRP A 52 8.26 -19.33 7.51
CA TRP A 52 7.31 -19.39 8.64
C TRP A 52 7.40 -18.20 9.58
N ASP A 53 8.53 -17.47 9.59
CA ASP A 53 8.79 -16.34 10.50
C ASP A 53 8.59 -14.97 9.80
N ARG A 54 8.38 -14.92 8.49
CA ARG A 54 8.25 -13.67 7.72
C ARG A 54 7.22 -12.69 8.29
N PRO A 55 5.97 -13.10 8.62
CA PRO A 55 5.02 -12.18 9.26
C PRO A 55 5.51 -11.64 10.61
N ARG A 56 6.13 -12.50 11.44
CA ARG A 56 6.64 -12.09 12.75
C ARG A 56 7.84 -11.15 12.65
N SER A 57 8.71 -11.36 11.65
CA SER A 57 9.86 -10.48 11.42
C SER A 57 9.44 -9.04 11.11
N ILE A 58 8.30 -8.84 10.44
CA ILE A 58 7.70 -7.53 10.20
C ILE A 58 7.25 -6.89 11.52
N MET A 59 6.67 -7.66 12.43
CA MET A 59 6.22 -7.14 13.72
C MET A 59 7.38 -6.73 14.62
N ARG A 60 8.60 -7.24 14.37
CA ARG A 60 9.84 -6.91 15.08
C ARG A 60 10.57 -5.68 14.51
N LEU A 61 10.00 -4.96 13.56
CA LEU A 61 10.62 -3.73 13.05
C LEU A 61 10.60 -2.63 14.11
N HIS A 62 11.79 -2.18 14.49
CA HIS A 62 12.00 -1.12 15.49
C HIS A 62 11.81 0.28 14.89
N ALA A 63 11.68 1.28 15.78
CA ALA A 63 11.68 2.68 15.40
C ALA A 63 12.94 3.04 14.60
N GLY A 64 12.77 3.85 13.55
CA GLY A 64 13.85 4.21 12.63
C GLY A 64 14.28 3.09 11.70
N PHE A 65 13.46 2.04 11.53
CA PHE A 65 13.77 0.87 10.72
C PHE A 65 15.14 0.24 11.00
N HIS A 66 15.67 0.47 12.20
CA HIS A 66 16.95 -0.09 12.61
C HIS A 66 16.84 -1.62 12.76
N HIS A 67 17.92 -2.31 12.38
CA HIS A 67 18.04 -3.74 12.61
C HIS A 67 18.20 -4.02 14.11
N PHE A 68 17.52 -5.05 14.56
CA PHE A 68 17.78 -5.63 15.86
C PHE A 68 18.85 -6.71 15.70
N ASP A 69 19.98 -6.56 16.40
CA ASP A 69 21.03 -7.58 16.48
C ASP A 69 20.57 -8.73 17.40
N GLY A 70 19.55 -9.45 16.96
CA GLY A 70 18.99 -10.59 17.67
C GLY A 70 19.44 -11.93 17.06
N PRO A 71 19.17 -13.05 17.74
CA PRO A 71 19.56 -14.39 17.28
C PRO A 71 18.75 -14.87 16.05
N PHE A 72 17.72 -14.11 15.64
CA PHE A 72 16.86 -14.46 14.52
C PHE A 72 17.15 -13.58 13.32
N PRO A 73 17.08 -14.14 12.08
CA PRO A 73 17.15 -13.35 10.87
C PRO A 73 16.08 -12.26 10.88
N ALA A 74 16.47 -11.02 10.64
CA ALA A 74 15.57 -9.88 10.64
C ALA A 74 15.12 -9.51 9.23
N ALA A 75 13.90 -8.98 9.12
CA ALA A 75 13.45 -8.29 7.93
C ALA A 75 14.36 -7.06 7.69
N LYS A 76 14.86 -6.89 6.47
CA LYS A 76 15.74 -5.79 6.12
C LYS A 76 14.96 -4.74 5.32
N VAL A 77 14.78 -3.55 5.86
CA VAL A 77 14.28 -2.41 5.07
C VAL A 77 15.39 -1.97 4.11
N ILE A 78 15.09 -2.07 2.83
CA ILE A 78 16.02 -1.66 1.76
C ILE A 78 15.99 -0.15 1.60
N ASP A 79 14.77 0.39 1.54
CA ASP A 79 14.52 1.82 1.45
C ASP A 79 13.09 2.14 1.86
N TRP A 80 12.84 3.40 2.21
CA TRP A 80 11.51 3.93 2.44
C TRP A 80 11.43 5.38 1.99
N ILE A 81 10.26 5.80 1.54
CA ILE A 81 9.98 7.17 1.14
C ILE A 81 8.58 7.59 1.59
N SER A 82 8.43 8.84 2.02
CA SER A 82 7.15 9.53 2.14
C SER A 82 7.05 10.55 1.01
N VAL A 83 6.27 10.22 0.01
CA VAL A 83 5.97 11.14 -1.10
C VAL A 83 4.90 12.12 -0.61
N PRO A 84 5.11 13.45 -0.65
CA PRO A 84 4.15 14.44 -0.16
C PRO A 84 2.99 14.65 -1.14
N LEU A 85 2.46 13.56 -1.66
CA LEU A 85 1.32 13.46 -2.56
C LEU A 85 0.44 12.30 -2.11
N GLY A 86 -0.68 12.62 -1.53
CA GLY A 86 -1.77 11.70 -1.24
C GLY A 86 -2.98 12.00 -2.14
N VAL A 87 -4.10 11.34 -1.88
CA VAL A 87 -5.28 11.46 -2.76
C VAL A 87 -5.84 12.88 -2.84
N ALA A 88 -5.78 13.66 -1.76
CA ALA A 88 -6.28 15.04 -1.76
C ALA A 88 -5.28 16.02 -2.38
N THR A 89 -4.01 15.96 -1.97
CA THR A 89 -2.97 16.83 -2.47
C THR A 89 -2.72 16.65 -3.96
N LEU A 90 -2.72 15.40 -4.45
CA LEU A 90 -2.58 15.11 -5.88
C LEU A 90 -3.79 15.62 -6.68
N ARG A 91 -5.01 15.42 -6.20
CA ARG A 91 -6.21 15.99 -6.84
C ARG A 91 -6.12 17.50 -6.95
N ASP A 92 -5.74 18.17 -5.87
CA ASP A 92 -5.71 19.63 -5.79
C ASP A 92 -4.61 20.22 -6.69
N GLN A 93 -3.50 19.50 -6.88
CA GLN A 93 -2.43 19.87 -7.81
C GLN A 93 -2.92 19.96 -9.28
N PHE A 94 -3.88 19.13 -9.66
CA PHE A 94 -4.39 19.04 -11.03
C PHE A 94 -5.85 19.50 -11.17
N ARG A 95 -6.36 20.29 -10.24
CA ARG A 95 -7.76 20.74 -10.21
C ARG A 95 -8.17 21.55 -11.45
N ASP A 96 -7.21 22.26 -12.07
CA ASP A 96 -7.46 23.13 -13.23
C ASP A 96 -7.52 22.35 -14.57
N VAL A 97 -7.15 21.08 -14.58
CA VAL A 97 -7.27 20.21 -15.76
C VAL A 97 -8.72 19.71 -15.86
N GLN A 98 -9.45 20.20 -16.86
CA GLN A 98 -10.89 19.93 -16.99
C GLN A 98 -11.19 18.55 -17.56
N ASP A 99 -10.39 18.08 -18.51
CA ASP A 99 -10.56 16.74 -19.08
C ASP A 99 -10.20 15.66 -18.06
N ASP A 100 -11.14 14.77 -17.76
CA ASP A 100 -11.01 13.77 -16.70
C ASP A 100 -9.92 12.74 -17.00
N SER A 101 -9.82 12.31 -18.25
CA SER A 101 -8.83 11.32 -18.69
C SER A 101 -7.43 11.92 -18.73
N ALA A 102 -7.29 13.14 -19.24
CA ALA A 102 -6.01 13.86 -19.24
C ALA A 102 -5.54 14.15 -17.82
N ARG A 103 -6.45 14.60 -16.95
CA ARG A 103 -6.13 14.82 -15.53
C ARG A 103 -5.65 13.55 -14.84
N TYR A 104 -6.32 12.43 -15.06
CA TYR A 104 -5.92 11.13 -14.54
C TYR A 104 -4.52 10.73 -15.02
N ALA A 105 -4.25 10.82 -16.32
CA ALA A 105 -2.95 10.49 -16.90
C ALA A 105 -1.82 11.37 -16.34
N LEU A 106 -2.06 12.68 -16.24
CA LEU A 106 -1.09 13.63 -15.68
C LEU A 106 -0.81 13.34 -14.20
N MET A 107 -1.84 13.08 -13.40
CA MET A 107 -1.66 12.71 -11.98
C MET A 107 -0.80 11.45 -11.85
N SER A 108 -1.05 10.44 -12.68
CA SER A 108 -0.32 9.17 -12.62
C SER A 108 1.14 9.33 -13.03
N CYS A 109 1.43 10.05 -14.12
CA CYS A 109 2.81 10.33 -14.55
C CYS A 109 3.56 11.21 -13.54
N TYR A 110 2.90 12.23 -13.02
CA TYR A 110 3.51 13.12 -12.04
C TYR A 110 3.86 12.40 -10.73
N PHE A 111 3.00 11.50 -10.27
CA PHE A 111 3.31 10.69 -9.09
C PHE A 111 4.49 9.76 -9.36
N GLU A 112 4.54 9.11 -10.53
CA GLU A 112 5.64 8.22 -10.92
C GLU A 112 6.99 8.94 -10.92
N GLU A 113 7.06 10.19 -11.40
CA GLU A 113 8.29 11.00 -11.36
C GLU A 113 8.82 11.21 -9.93
N LYS A 114 7.94 11.23 -8.92
CA LYS A 114 8.34 11.38 -7.51
C LYS A 114 8.91 10.12 -6.88
N LEU A 115 8.84 9.00 -7.59
CA LEU A 115 9.43 7.74 -7.14
C LEU A 115 10.91 7.61 -7.55
N ALA A 116 11.45 8.52 -8.36
CA ALA A 116 12.83 8.45 -8.87
C ALA A 116 13.90 8.41 -7.76
N ASP A 117 13.61 9.03 -6.60
CA ASP A 117 14.52 9.01 -5.44
C ASP A 117 14.38 7.76 -4.56
N PHE A 118 13.40 6.90 -4.85
CA PHE A 118 13.20 5.65 -4.14
C PHE A 118 14.12 4.58 -4.74
N ALA A 119 15.11 4.09 -3.97
CA ALA A 119 16.16 3.21 -4.47
C ALA A 119 15.64 1.98 -5.24
N PRO A 120 14.52 1.32 -4.84
CA PRO A 120 13.94 0.23 -5.60
C PRO A 120 13.30 0.63 -6.94
N TYR A 121 13.25 1.91 -7.30
CA TYR A 121 12.71 2.35 -8.59
C TYR A 121 13.51 1.76 -9.78
N ASP A 122 14.84 1.75 -9.66
CA ASP A 122 15.73 1.16 -10.67
C ASP A 122 15.88 -0.36 -10.54
N PHE A 123 15.34 -0.94 -9.47
CA PHE A 123 15.24 -2.37 -9.39
C PHE A 123 14.29 -2.81 -10.51
N ALA A 124 14.84 -3.40 -11.57
CA ALA A 124 14.07 -4.22 -12.48
C ALA A 124 13.81 -5.59 -11.81
N PRO A 125 13.00 -5.64 -10.74
CA PRO A 125 12.69 -6.87 -10.07
C PRO A 125 11.76 -7.59 -11.01
N LEU A 126 11.71 -8.81 -11.09
CA LEU A 126 10.66 -9.54 -11.78
C LEU A 126 10.95 -9.80 -13.25
N LYS A 127 12.23 -10.11 -13.53
CA LYS A 127 12.67 -10.56 -14.86
C LYS A 127 12.08 -11.91 -15.24
N ASN A 128 11.68 -12.72 -14.25
CA ASN A 128 11.14 -14.06 -14.46
C ASN A 128 9.91 -14.35 -13.56
N ALA A 129 9.23 -15.46 -13.83
CA ALA A 129 8.03 -15.86 -13.12
C ALA A 129 8.28 -16.19 -11.63
N GLU A 130 9.46 -16.68 -11.27
CA GLU A 130 9.82 -17.04 -9.90
C GLU A 130 9.97 -15.78 -9.05
N GLU A 131 10.68 -14.76 -9.54
CA GLU A 131 10.82 -13.46 -8.88
C GLU A 131 9.46 -12.79 -8.68
N ARG A 132 8.57 -12.87 -9.70
CA ARG A 132 7.18 -12.37 -9.57
C ARG A 132 6.39 -13.08 -8.50
N GLN A 133 6.58 -14.39 -8.33
CA GLN A 133 5.94 -15.16 -7.27
C GLN A 133 6.51 -14.85 -5.89
N ALA A 134 7.76 -14.46 -5.79
CA ALA A 134 8.43 -14.07 -4.55
C ALA A 134 8.17 -12.61 -4.14
N PHE A 135 7.63 -11.78 -5.04
CA PHE A 135 7.28 -10.39 -4.76
C PHE A 135 5.83 -10.23 -4.34
N GLN A 136 5.58 -9.42 -3.33
CA GLN A 136 4.24 -9.07 -2.86
C GLN A 136 4.14 -7.57 -2.64
N ILE A 137 3.07 -6.96 -3.11
CA ILE A 137 2.65 -5.63 -2.68
C ILE A 137 1.54 -5.78 -1.65
N ILE A 138 1.60 -5.02 -0.56
CA ILE A 138 0.46 -4.85 0.35
C ILE A 138 0.08 -3.38 0.32
N GLY A 139 -1.12 -3.11 -0.18
CA GLY A 139 -1.67 -1.76 -0.23
C GLY A 139 -2.67 -1.54 0.89
N THR A 140 -2.44 -0.50 1.69
CA THR A 140 -3.41 -0.02 2.68
C THR A 140 -3.93 1.35 2.26
N SER A 141 -5.17 1.56 2.33
CA SER A 141 -5.87 2.84 2.17
C SER A 141 -7.33 2.66 1.79
N GLY A 142 -8.06 3.76 1.87
CA GLY A 142 -9.43 3.80 1.34
C GLY A 142 -9.50 3.66 -0.19
N THR A 143 -8.46 4.00 -0.94
CA THR A 143 -8.39 3.77 -2.38
C THR A 143 -8.33 2.28 -2.68
N VAL A 144 -7.37 1.59 -2.09
CA VAL A 144 -7.13 0.15 -2.35
C VAL A 144 -8.35 -0.67 -1.96
N THR A 145 -8.96 -0.38 -0.80
CA THR A 145 -10.17 -1.07 -0.34
C THR A 145 -11.39 -0.77 -1.22
N THR A 146 -11.50 0.45 -1.78
CA THR A 146 -12.59 0.80 -2.72
C THR A 146 -12.42 0.09 -4.06
N VAL A 147 -11.21 0.03 -4.60
CA VAL A 147 -10.90 -0.73 -5.82
C VAL A 147 -11.24 -2.21 -5.63
N ALA A 148 -10.85 -2.79 -4.49
CA ALA A 148 -11.19 -4.17 -4.13
C ALA A 148 -12.70 -4.40 -4.01
N SER A 149 -13.42 -3.50 -3.35
CA SER A 149 -14.88 -3.55 -3.24
C SER A 149 -15.57 -3.50 -4.60
N SER A 150 -15.06 -2.65 -5.50
CA SER A 150 -15.57 -2.53 -6.88
C SER A 150 -15.27 -3.78 -7.71
N HIS A 151 -14.07 -4.36 -7.56
CA HIS A 151 -13.72 -5.63 -8.19
C HIS A 151 -14.68 -6.77 -7.80
N LEU A 152 -15.03 -6.83 -6.51
CA LEU A 152 -15.99 -7.81 -5.98
C LEU A 152 -17.45 -7.47 -6.30
N GLY A 153 -17.73 -6.31 -6.90
CA GLY A 153 -19.10 -5.87 -7.21
C GLY A 153 -19.94 -5.55 -5.97
N LEU A 154 -19.33 -5.21 -4.84
CA LEU A 154 -20.02 -4.98 -3.58
C LEU A 154 -20.75 -3.62 -3.61
N LYS A 155 -22.09 -3.64 -3.54
CA LYS A 155 -22.91 -2.44 -3.38
C LYS A 155 -22.85 -1.84 -1.98
N ARG A 156 -22.45 -2.62 -0.99
CA ARG A 156 -22.20 -2.23 0.38
C ARG A 156 -20.85 -2.78 0.81
N TYR A 157 -20.03 -1.93 1.40
CA TYR A 157 -18.71 -2.32 1.86
C TYR A 157 -18.76 -3.47 2.87
N ASP A 158 -17.92 -4.46 2.69
CA ASP A 158 -17.79 -5.63 3.56
C ASP A 158 -16.30 -5.91 3.82
N ARG A 159 -15.83 -5.48 4.99
CA ARG A 159 -14.44 -5.64 5.41
C ARG A 159 -13.95 -7.09 5.34
N THR A 160 -14.81 -8.04 5.69
CA THR A 160 -14.42 -9.45 5.76
C THR A 160 -14.11 -10.05 4.38
N LYS A 161 -14.63 -9.43 3.31
CA LYS A 161 -14.36 -9.83 1.92
C LYS A 161 -13.19 -9.07 1.31
N VAL A 162 -12.94 -7.86 1.80
CA VAL A 162 -11.95 -6.93 1.23
C VAL A 162 -10.59 -7.13 1.87
N ASP A 163 -10.51 -7.23 3.21
CA ASP A 163 -9.25 -7.40 3.93
C ASP A 163 -8.61 -8.75 3.58
N GLY A 164 -7.37 -8.70 3.09
CA GLY A 164 -6.64 -9.88 2.63
C GLY A 164 -6.95 -10.33 1.20
N LEU A 165 -7.87 -9.65 0.49
CA LEU A 165 -8.11 -9.94 -0.92
C LEU A 165 -6.81 -9.78 -1.72
N ARG A 166 -6.54 -10.72 -2.62
CA ARG A 166 -5.41 -10.64 -3.55
C ARG A 166 -5.90 -10.26 -4.93
N MET A 167 -5.22 -9.32 -5.54
CA MET A 167 -5.53 -8.82 -6.88
C MET A 167 -4.25 -8.78 -7.73
N SER A 168 -4.41 -9.04 -9.03
CA SER A 168 -3.38 -8.78 -10.02
C SER A 168 -3.45 -7.33 -10.51
N SER A 169 -2.34 -6.82 -11.08
CA SER A 169 -2.32 -5.53 -11.76
C SER A 169 -3.41 -5.44 -12.81
N GLU A 170 -3.61 -6.50 -13.60
CA GLU A 170 -4.66 -6.55 -14.63
C GLU A 170 -6.09 -6.40 -14.05
N GLN A 171 -6.38 -7.04 -12.91
CA GLN A 171 -7.69 -6.90 -12.25
C GLN A 171 -7.91 -5.48 -11.75
N ILE A 172 -6.87 -4.85 -11.23
CA ILE A 172 -6.91 -3.46 -10.77
C ILE A 172 -7.12 -2.52 -11.96
N ASP A 173 -6.37 -2.72 -13.05
CA ASP A 173 -6.51 -1.93 -14.29
C ASP A 173 -7.92 -2.02 -14.87
N LYS A 174 -8.54 -3.19 -14.85
CA LYS A 174 -9.96 -3.35 -15.28
C LYS A 174 -10.91 -2.49 -14.44
N VAL A 175 -10.71 -2.42 -13.13
CA VAL A 175 -11.55 -1.58 -12.27
C VAL A 175 -11.30 -0.10 -12.56
N ILE A 176 -10.05 0.32 -12.68
CA ILE A 176 -9.68 1.71 -12.96
C ILE A 176 -10.24 2.15 -14.31
N ASN A 177 -10.13 1.32 -15.35
CA ASN A 177 -10.70 1.60 -16.65
C ASN A 177 -12.23 1.74 -16.58
N SER A 178 -12.91 0.91 -15.78
CA SER A 178 -14.35 1.07 -15.57
C SER A 178 -14.71 2.41 -14.91
N TYR A 179 -13.86 2.93 -14.02
CA TYR A 179 -14.06 4.25 -13.44
C TYR A 179 -13.88 5.38 -14.47
N LEU A 180 -12.91 5.26 -15.38
CA LEU A 180 -12.72 6.22 -16.47
C LEU A 180 -13.90 6.22 -17.43
N GLU A 181 -14.38 5.03 -17.81
CA GLU A 181 -15.55 4.86 -18.68
C GLU A 181 -16.84 5.43 -18.09
N LEU A 182 -17.05 5.29 -16.78
CA LEU A 182 -18.19 5.86 -16.06
C LEU A 182 -18.17 7.40 -16.09
N GLY A 183 -17.01 8.00 -16.22
CA GLY A 183 -16.85 9.45 -16.11
C GLY A 183 -17.21 10.01 -14.72
N PRO A 184 -17.06 11.33 -14.50
CA PRO A 184 -17.31 11.94 -13.20
C PRO A 184 -18.73 11.72 -12.65
N ASP A 185 -19.74 11.86 -13.53
CA ASP A 185 -21.14 11.72 -13.13
C ASP A 185 -21.51 10.26 -12.83
N GLY A 186 -21.02 9.30 -13.64
CA GLY A 186 -21.26 7.88 -13.38
C GLY A 186 -20.64 7.43 -12.08
N ARG A 187 -19.39 7.84 -11.79
CA ARG A 187 -18.72 7.54 -10.52
C ARG A 187 -19.46 8.12 -9.31
N ARG A 188 -20.08 9.30 -9.46
CA ARG A 188 -20.85 9.94 -8.37
C ARG A 188 -22.07 9.11 -7.95
N HIS A 189 -22.60 8.30 -8.85
CA HIS A 189 -23.78 7.48 -8.60
C HIS A 189 -23.46 6.00 -8.43
N ASP A 190 -22.19 5.62 -8.49
CA ASP A 190 -21.77 4.21 -8.32
C ASP A 190 -21.72 3.83 -6.83
N PRO A 191 -22.62 2.94 -6.37
CA PRO A 191 -22.67 2.55 -4.96
C PRO A 191 -21.43 1.79 -4.48
N ARG A 192 -20.61 1.27 -5.42
CA ARG A 192 -19.38 0.53 -5.10
C ARG A 192 -18.26 1.47 -4.63
N ILE A 193 -18.29 2.75 -5.05
CA ILE A 193 -17.30 3.76 -4.70
C ILE A 193 -17.62 4.40 -3.34
N GLY A 194 -18.91 4.62 -3.07
CA GLY A 194 -19.38 5.29 -1.85
C GLY A 194 -19.21 6.81 -1.88
N ASN A 195 -20.09 7.52 -1.18
CA ASN A 195 -20.19 8.99 -1.25
C ASN A 195 -18.90 9.71 -0.84
N ASP A 196 -18.22 9.23 0.19
CA ASP A 196 -17.02 9.86 0.76
C ASP A 196 -15.77 9.69 -0.13
N ARG A 197 -15.81 8.78 -1.11
CA ARG A 197 -14.67 8.42 -1.96
C ARG A 197 -14.74 9.00 -3.37
N GLN A 198 -15.91 9.41 -3.84
CA GLN A 198 -16.16 9.85 -5.21
C GLN A 198 -15.20 10.93 -5.70
N ALA A 199 -14.91 11.90 -4.84
CA ALA A 199 -14.03 13.02 -5.19
C ALA A 199 -12.53 12.64 -5.23
N LEU A 200 -12.14 11.53 -4.62
CA LEU A 200 -10.74 11.16 -4.40
C LEU A 200 -10.33 9.86 -5.11
N ILE A 201 -11.30 9.08 -5.58
CA ILE A 201 -11.00 7.75 -6.13
C ILE A 201 -10.06 7.82 -7.35
N MET A 202 -10.21 8.82 -8.21
CA MET A 202 -9.36 8.92 -9.40
C MET A 202 -7.93 9.31 -9.08
N SER A 203 -7.69 10.22 -8.13
CA SER A 203 -6.32 10.54 -7.69
C SER A 203 -5.66 9.36 -6.98
N GLY A 204 -6.42 8.64 -6.14
CA GLY A 204 -5.91 7.41 -5.53
C GLY A 204 -5.63 6.30 -6.54
N SER A 205 -6.52 6.14 -7.54
CA SER A 205 -6.31 5.20 -8.65
C SER A 205 -5.09 5.57 -9.50
N ALA A 206 -4.83 6.87 -9.70
CA ALA A 206 -3.65 7.35 -10.43
C ALA A 206 -2.34 6.99 -9.69
N ILE A 207 -2.32 7.15 -8.35
CA ILE A 207 -1.20 6.71 -7.51
C ILE A 207 -1.01 5.19 -7.64
N LEU A 208 -2.08 4.43 -7.44
CA LEU A 208 -2.04 2.97 -7.49
C LEU A 208 -1.55 2.47 -8.86
N GLN A 209 -2.01 3.07 -9.95
CA GLN A 209 -1.57 2.69 -11.28
C GLN A 209 -0.11 3.06 -11.55
N ALA A 210 0.37 4.20 -11.08
CA ALA A 210 1.79 4.55 -11.17
C ALA A 210 2.67 3.49 -10.51
N LEU A 211 2.30 3.07 -9.30
CA LEU A 211 2.99 2.00 -8.57
C LEU A 211 3.01 0.67 -9.34
N LEU A 212 1.87 0.29 -9.93
CA LEU A 212 1.74 -0.98 -10.66
C LEU A 212 2.41 -0.94 -12.05
N ARG A 213 2.69 0.25 -12.61
CA ARG A 213 3.56 0.38 -13.80
C ARG A 213 5.03 0.17 -13.43
N CYS A 214 5.47 0.71 -12.28
CA CYS A 214 6.84 0.49 -11.80
C CYS A 214 7.04 -0.96 -11.38
N TRP A 215 6.08 -1.54 -10.67
CA TRP A 215 6.17 -2.89 -10.09
C TRP A 215 4.91 -3.71 -10.39
N PRO A 216 4.75 -4.23 -11.61
CA PRO A 216 3.63 -5.11 -11.95
C PRO A 216 3.63 -6.36 -11.08
N THR A 217 2.46 -6.76 -10.58
CA THR A 217 2.33 -7.91 -9.68
C THR A 217 1.02 -8.66 -9.86
N ASP A 218 1.05 -9.97 -9.62
CA ASP A 218 -0.13 -10.82 -9.48
C ASP A 218 -0.54 -10.98 -8.01
N ARG A 219 0.16 -10.27 -7.10
CA ARG A 219 0.06 -10.49 -5.66
C ARG A 219 -0.01 -9.18 -4.87
N LEU A 220 -0.88 -8.26 -5.30
CA LEU A 220 -1.27 -7.15 -4.45
C LEU A 220 -2.28 -7.66 -3.43
N SER A 221 -1.94 -7.58 -2.15
CA SER A 221 -2.85 -7.88 -1.04
C SER A 221 -3.47 -6.58 -0.52
N VAL A 222 -4.77 -6.58 -0.36
CA VAL A 222 -5.53 -5.44 0.14
C VAL A 222 -5.54 -5.47 1.68
N ALA A 223 -5.10 -4.40 2.31
CA ALA A 223 -5.14 -4.24 3.76
C ALA A 223 -6.22 -3.21 4.14
N ASP A 224 -7.25 -3.67 4.85
CA ASP A 224 -8.21 -2.77 5.52
C ASP A 224 -7.78 -2.54 6.97
N ARG A 225 -6.56 -2.13 7.10
CA ARG A 225 -5.86 -1.82 8.35
C ARG A 225 -4.83 -0.72 8.05
N GLY A 226 -4.35 -0.06 9.07
CA GLY A 226 -3.40 1.04 8.89
C GLY A 226 -2.75 1.43 10.20
N LEU A 227 -2.38 2.70 10.34
CA LEU A 227 -1.67 3.27 11.48
C LEU A 227 -2.25 2.84 12.85
N ARG A 228 -3.57 2.81 12.99
CA ARG A 228 -4.24 2.48 14.27
C ARG A 228 -4.00 1.04 14.68
N GLU A 229 -4.14 0.12 13.76
CA GLU A 229 -3.88 -1.30 13.98
C GLU A 229 -2.38 -1.53 14.22
N GLY A 230 -1.51 -0.82 13.49
CA GLY A 230 -0.06 -0.86 13.69
C GLY A 230 0.35 -0.41 15.10
N LEU A 231 -0.23 0.67 15.59
CA LEU A 231 -0.01 1.16 16.94
C LEU A 231 -0.45 0.14 17.99
N LEU A 232 -1.62 -0.48 17.81
CA LEU A 232 -2.11 -1.53 18.71
C LEU A 232 -1.17 -2.74 18.71
N TYR A 233 -0.73 -3.21 17.55
CA TYR A 233 0.20 -4.32 17.46
C TYR A 233 1.55 -4.00 18.10
N ALA A 234 2.10 -2.81 17.85
CA ALA A 234 3.35 -2.37 18.46
C ALA A 234 3.24 -2.36 19.99
N GLN A 235 2.12 -1.87 20.53
CA GLN A 235 1.88 -1.85 21.97
C GLN A 235 1.67 -3.25 22.54
N MET A 236 0.90 -4.10 21.88
CA MET A 236 0.70 -5.50 22.31
C MET A 236 2.02 -6.29 22.30
N CYS A 237 2.92 -6.02 21.35
CA CYS A 237 4.26 -6.59 21.36
C CYS A 237 5.07 -6.09 22.57
N ALA A 238 5.06 -4.77 22.84
CA ALA A 238 5.76 -4.17 23.96
C ALA A 238 5.26 -4.70 25.32
N ASP A 239 3.97 -5.00 25.43
CA ASP A 239 3.34 -5.56 26.62
C ASP A 239 3.49 -7.11 26.71
N GLY A 240 4.15 -7.75 25.73
CA GLY A 240 4.33 -9.20 25.68
C GLY A 240 3.06 -10.01 25.43
N LEU A 241 1.98 -9.36 24.96
CA LEU A 241 0.70 -10.03 24.67
C LEU A 241 0.71 -10.80 23.35
N ILE A 242 1.59 -10.42 22.43
CA ILE A 242 1.85 -11.14 21.18
C ILE A 242 3.35 -11.27 20.95
N GLU A 243 3.77 -12.41 20.39
CA GLU A 243 5.17 -12.65 20.06
C GLU A 243 5.58 -11.80 18.85
N GLY A 244 6.29 -10.72 19.10
CA GLY A 244 6.83 -9.85 18.05
C GLY A 244 8.18 -9.25 18.44
N THR A 245 8.37 -8.99 19.73
CA THR A 245 9.62 -8.50 20.29
C THR A 245 10.11 -9.45 21.38
N ALA A 246 11.27 -10.05 21.20
CA ALA A 246 12.10 -10.33 22.36
C ALA A 246 12.56 -8.95 22.88
N LEU A 247 12.22 -8.62 24.11
CA LEU A 247 12.81 -7.52 24.86
C LEU A 247 14.32 -7.70 24.93
#